data_5426381672920b6ca29a6012c72d0f16
#
_entry.id   5426381672920b6ca29a6012c72d0f16
#
_cell.length_a   1.000
_cell.length_b   1.000
_cell.length_c   1.000
_cell.angle_alpha   90.00
_cell.angle_beta   90.00
_cell.angle_gamma   90.00
#
_symmetry.space_group_name_H-M   'P 1'
#
loop_
_entity.id
_entity.type
_entity.pdbx_description
1 polymer ?
#
loop_
_entity_poly.entity_id
_entity_poly.type
_entity_poly.pdbx_seq_one_letter_code
_entity_poly.pdbx_strand_id
1 'polypeptide(L)'
;RVTRNSELYVNEKDADNLLEEIEEQVINQRQADAVRLEIAASAPDRLVELLQRQFALDDSLVFRADGPVNLHRVIALSDLVPRPSLKYPPFSPVERELPKEPEPFFESIRNRDILLHHPYESFSTVIDFIRMAADDPKVLAIKQTIYRTGDDSQVAQALIDAAERGKEVTVLVELKARGDEAANIEWAKSMEESGIHVVYGIMGLKIHCKLLMLVRRDKDRLRRYAHLGTGNYNHTTARFYTDLGLITAEPAITAEVTEVFNLLTAHNRETNFEQLLVAPAGLMRGMLDRIERESEHARAGRPAAIIAKMNGLMDPAIIKALYRASQAGVEIDLIVRGICCLRAGLPNISENIRVYSIIGRFLEHSRVFYFANG
;
A
#
# COMPACT_ATOMS: atom_id res chain seq x y z
N ARG A 1 -21.99 -18.98 13.32
CA ARG A 1 -21.26 -18.33 12.23
C ARG A 1 -20.17 -19.24 11.73
N VAL A 2 -20.10 -19.46 10.43
CA VAL A 2 -19.00 -20.13 9.78
C VAL A 2 -18.08 -19.06 9.16
N THR A 3 -16.78 -19.16 9.40
CA THR A 3 -15.76 -18.41 8.70
C THR A 3 -15.11 -19.34 7.70
N ARG A 4 -15.00 -18.91 6.45
CA ARG A 4 -14.37 -19.66 5.38
C ARG A 4 -12.97 -19.12 5.11
N ASN A 5 -12.13 -19.94 4.52
CA ASN A 5 -10.84 -19.51 4.02
C ASN A 5 -11.05 -18.44 2.94
N SER A 6 -10.31 -17.34 3.04
CA SER A 6 -10.34 -16.23 2.07
C SER A 6 -9.03 -16.11 1.30
N GLU A 7 -8.11 -17.06 1.42
CA GLU A 7 -6.88 -17.07 0.65
C GLU A 7 -7.14 -17.63 -0.75
N LEU A 8 -6.58 -16.94 -1.76
CA LEU A 8 -6.61 -17.42 -3.14
C LEU A 8 -5.41 -18.33 -3.36
N TYR A 9 -5.68 -19.58 -3.65
CA TYR A 9 -4.66 -20.56 -4.03
C TYR A 9 -4.61 -20.66 -5.55
N VAL A 10 -3.81 -19.79 -6.17
CA VAL A 10 -3.59 -19.80 -7.62
C VAL A 10 -2.25 -20.45 -7.91
N ASN A 11 -2.25 -21.49 -8.75
CA ASN A 11 -1.00 -22.04 -9.29
C ASN A 11 -0.53 -21.20 -10.47
N GLU A 12 0.15 -20.11 -10.18
CA GLU A 12 0.57 -19.12 -11.17
C GLU A 12 1.47 -19.71 -12.28
N LYS A 13 2.09 -20.86 -12.04
CA LYS A 13 3.01 -21.49 -13.02
C LYS A 13 2.27 -22.23 -14.12
N ASP A 14 1.07 -22.71 -13.83
CA ASP A 14 0.28 -23.53 -14.73
C ASP A 14 -0.94 -22.73 -15.28
N ALA A 15 -1.11 -21.49 -14.88
CA ALA A 15 -2.20 -20.64 -15.34
C ALA A 15 -1.87 -20.05 -16.72
N ASP A 16 -2.60 -20.46 -17.75
CA ASP A 16 -2.53 -19.88 -19.10
C ASP A 16 -3.03 -18.42 -19.11
N ASN A 17 -3.98 -18.10 -18.23
CA ASN A 17 -4.53 -16.75 -18.01
C ASN A 17 -4.75 -16.49 -16.52
N LEU A 18 -3.89 -15.68 -15.92
CA LEU A 18 -3.95 -15.35 -14.48
C LEU A 18 -5.26 -14.65 -14.07
N LEU A 19 -5.83 -13.81 -14.94
CA LEU A 19 -7.08 -13.11 -14.68
C LEU A 19 -8.24 -14.10 -14.55
N GLU A 20 -8.41 -15.00 -15.51
CA GLU A 20 -9.47 -16.02 -15.52
C GLU A 20 -9.36 -16.94 -14.29
N GLU A 21 -8.16 -17.40 -13.97
CA GLU A 21 -7.91 -18.24 -12.81
C GLU A 21 -8.30 -17.55 -11.50
N ILE A 22 -7.91 -16.28 -11.33
CA ILE A 22 -8.29 -15.50 -10.13
C ILE A 22 -9.78 -15.25 -10.10
N GLU A 23 -10.42 -14.94 -11.22
CA GLU A 23 -11.85 -14.74 -11.32
C GLU A 23 -12.62 -15.99 -10.88
N GLU A 24 -12.22 -17.18 -11.36
CA GLU A 24 -12.78 -18.45 -10.94
C GLU A 24 -12.60 -18.69 -9.43
N GLN A 25 -11.41 -18.42 -8.91
CA GLN A 25 -11.12 -18.54 -7.48
C GLN A 25 -11.96 -17.58 -6.62
N VAL A 26 -12.19 -16.35 -7.07
CA VAL A 26 -13.05 -15.37 -6.37
C VAL A 26 -14.51 -15.86 -6.34
N ILE A 27 -15.03 -16.44 -7.43
CA ILE A 27 -16.36 -17.04 -7.48
C ILE A 27 -16.43 -18.20 -6.48
N ASN A 28 -15.41 -19.05 -6.46
CA ASN A 28 -15.35 -20.25 -5.62
C ASN A 28 -15.08 -19.96 -4.12
N GLN A 29 -14.63 -18.76 -3.75
CA GLN A 29 -14.41 -18.37 -2.33
C GLN A 29 -15.64 -18.56 -1.44
N ARG A 30 -16.84 -18.39 -2.00
CA ARG A 30 -18.09 -18.63 -1.25
C ARG A 30 -18.28 -20.10 -0.86
N GLN A 31 -17.59 -21.02 -1.52
CA GLN A 31 -17.60 -22.46 -1.27
C GLN A 31 -16.30 -22.96 -0.64
N ALA A 32 -15.33 -22.06 -0.38
CA ALA A 32 -14.07 -22.41 0.22
C ALA A 32 -14.24 -23.10 1.59
N ASP A 33 -13.24 -23.86 2.00
CA ASP A 33 -13.25 -24.62 3.24
C ASP A 33 -13.55 -23.76 4.45
N ALA A 34 -14.38 -24.28 5.34
CA ALA A 34 -14.63 -23.65 6.62
C ALA A 34 -13.38 -23.78 7.52
N VAL A 35 -12.95 -22.67 8.11
CA VAL A 35 -11.78 -22.62 9.00
C VAL A 35 -12.13 -22.27 10.44
N ARG A 36 -13.38 -21.93 10.72
CA ARG A 36 -13.84 -21.60 12.07
C ARG A 36 -15.37 -21.67 12.16
N LEU A 37 -15.87 -22.27 13.23
CA LEU A 37 -17.26 -22.22 13.64
C LEU A 37 -17.39 -21.49 14.98
N GLU A 38 -18.12 -20.39 15.01
CA GLU A 38 -18.59 -19.74 16.24
C GLU A 38 -20.05 -20.10 16.47
N ILE A 39 -20.37 -20.61 17.67
CA ILE A 39 -21.71 -21.03 18.04
C ILE A 39 -22.00 -20.60 19.48
N ALA A 40 -23.28 -20.31 19.80
CA ALA A 40 -23.66 -19.97 21.17
C ALA A 40 -23.30 -21.10 22.15
N ALA A 41 -22.82 -20.77 23.34
CA ALA A 41 -22.47 -21.76 24.35
C ALA A 41 -23.66 -22.66 24.73
N SER A 42 -24.88 -22.11 24.68
CA SER A 42 -26.13 -22.83 24.92
C SER A 42 -26.61 -23.77 23.81
N ALA A 43 -25.88 -23.80 22.66
CA ALA A 43 -26.29 -24.65 21.55
C ALA A 43 -26.17 -26.13 21.91
N PRO A 44 -27.18 -26.97 21.58
CA PRO A 44 -27.14 -28.42 21.84
C PRO A 44 -25.95 -29.08 21.14
N ASP A 45 -25.29 -30.03 21.82
CA ASP A 45 -24.13 -30.73 21.26
C ASP A 45 -24.42 -31.41 19.94
N ARG A 46 -25.61 -32.00 19.79
CA ARG A 46 -26.05 -32.58 18.52
C ARG A 46 -26.01 -31.60 17.33
N LEU A 47 -26.32 -30.33 17.58
CA LEU A 47 -26.25 -29.29 16.53
C LEU A 47 -24.78 -28.95 16.18
N VAL A 48 -23.93 -28.90 17.20
CA VAL A 48 -22.49 -28.68 17.02
C VAL A 48 -21.87 -29.77 16.18
N GLU A 49 -22.10 -31.04 16.56
CA GLU A 49 -21.63 -32.23 15.83
C GLU A 49 -22.14 -32.29 14.39
N LEU A 50 -23.39 -31.87 14.15
CA LEU A 50 -23.96 -31.82 12.80
C LEU A 50 -23.20 -30.79 11.94
N LEU A 51 -22.96 -29.60 12.50
CA LEU A 51 -22.24 -28.52 11.79
C LEU A 51 -20.77 -28.87 11.58
N GLN A 52 -20.12 -29.48 12.57
CA GLN A 52 -18.75 -29.95 12.43
C GLN A 52 -18.60 -30.94 11.28
N ARG A 53 -19.49 -31.95 11.23
CA ARG A 53 -19.49 -32.90 10.12
C ARG A 53 -19.80 -32.25 8.77
N GLN A 54 -20.77 -31.34 8.73
CA GLN A 54 -21.18 -30.66 7.49
C GLN A 54 -20.06 -29.79 6.92
N PHE A 55 -19.23 -29.17 7.78
CA PHE A 55 -18.16 -28.27 7.41
C PHE A 55 -16.76 -28.88 7.55
N ALA A 56 -16.66 -30.17 7.86
CA ALA A 56 -15.39 -30.88 8.07
C ALA A 56 -14.45 -30.16 9.07
N LEU A 57 -14.99 -29.70 10.20
CA LEU A 57 -14.23 -28.94 11.21
C LEU A 57 -13.81 -29.81 12.38
N ASP A 58 -12.55 -29.71 12.77
CA ASP A 58 -12.03 -30.27 14.01
C ASP A 58 -12.53 -29.49 15.23
N ASP A 59 -12.50 -30.13 16.40
CA ASP A 59 -12.90 -29.52 17.67
C ASP A 59 -12.15 -28.24 17.98
N SER A 60 -10.87 -28.13 17.61
CA SER A 60 -10.03 -26.95 17.78
C SER A 60 -10.50 -25.72 17.00
N LEU A 61 -11.33 -25.94 15.98
CA LEU A 61 -11.89 -24.88 15.11
C LEU A 61 -13.31 -24.47 15.51
N VAL A 62 -13.85 -25.05 16.58
CA VAL A 62 -15.18 -24.77 17.12
C VAL A 62 -15.08 -23.93 18.39
N PHE A 63 -15.68 -22.75 18.36
CA PHE A 63 -15.66 -21.79 19.46
C PHE A 63 -17.07 -21.57 20.00
N ARG A 64 -17.31 -22.02 21.24
CA ARG A 64 -18.55 -21.73 21.95
C ARG A 64 -18.46 -20.35 22.61
N ALA A 65 -19.33 -19.44 22.21
CA ALA A 65 -19.38 -18.08 22.74
C ALA A 65 -20.46 -17.95 23.80
N ASP A 66 -20.08 -17.52 24.98
CA ASP A 66 -21.03 -17.10 26.02
C ASP A 66 -21.40 -15.62 25.78
N GLY A 67 -22.32 -15.42 24.84
CA GLY A 67 -22.75 -14.11 24.38
C GLY A 67 -23.14 -14.09 22.90
N PRO A 68 -23.22 -12.89 22.31
CA PRO A 68 -23.60 -12.76 20.91
C PRO A 68 -22.55 -13.38 19.96
N VAL A 69 -23.03 -14.21 19.05
CA VAL A 69 -22.22 -14.75 17.96
C VAL A 69 -22.13 -13.73 16.82
N ASN A 70 -20.99 -13.70 16.11
CA ASN A 70 -20.78 -12.82 14.98
C ASN A 70 -20.75 -11.33 15.35
N LEU A 71 -19.90 -10.96 16.28
CA LEU A 71 -19.70 -9.57 16.74
C LEU A 71 -19.30 -8.60 15.61
N HIS A 72 -18.80 -9.11 14.48
CA HIS A 72 -18.49 -8.27 13.32
C HIS A 72 -19.70 -7.45 12.82
N ARG A 73 -20.92 -7.97 12.96
CA ARG A 73 -22.15 -7.22 12.60
C ARG A 73 -22.39 -6.01 13.48
N VAL A 74 -21.82 -5.97 14.68
CA VAL A 74 -21.96 -4.85 15.63
C VAL A 74 -21.22 -3.60 15.13
N ILE A 75 -20.33 -3.74 14.16
CA ILE A 75 -19.62 -2.59 13.53
C ILE A 75 -20.60 -1.55 12.96
N ALA A 76 -21.73 -2.02 12.41
CA ALA A 76 -22.78 -1.14 11.89
C ALA A 76 -23.46 -0.29 12.98
N LEU A 77 -23.33 -0.65 14.27
CA LEU A 77 -23.90 0.08 15.38
C LEU A 77 -23.36 1.52 15.43
N SER A 78 -22.11 1.72 15.05
CA SER A 78 -21.50 3.05 15.01
C SER A 78 -22.26 4.00 14.07
N ASP A 79 -22.82 3.49 12.98
CA ASP A 79 -23.53 4.30 11.98
C ASP A 79 -25.02 4.46 12.34
N LEU A 80 -25.60 3.46 12.98
CA LEU A 80 -27.01 3.45 13.39
C LEU A 80 -27.28 4.30 14.64
N VAL A 81 -26.27 4.55 15.48
CA VAL A 81 -26.47 5.31 16.72
C VAL A 81 -26.26 6.80 16.47
N PRO A 82 -27.30 7.65 16.57
CA PRO A 82 -27.20 9.09 16.36
C PRO A 82 -26.63 9.80 17.60
N ARG A 83 -25.36 9.55 17.92
CA ARG A 83 -24.64 10.16 19.06
C ARG A 83 -23.36 10.85 18.57
N PRO A 84 -23.45 12.08 18.02
CA PRO A 84 -22.29 12.81 17.53
C PRO A 84 -21.18 13.00 18.56
N SER A 85 -21.55 13.14 19.86
CA SER A 85 -20.58 13.28 20.94
C SER A 85 -19.68 12.06 21.20
N LEU A 86 -20.05 10.89 20.66
CA LEU A 86 -19.26 9.65 20.74
C LEU A 86 -18.44 9.40 19.47
N LYS A 87 -18.52 10.29 18.49
CA LYS A 87 -17.79 10.21 17.23
C LYS A 87 -16.81 11.36 17.10
N TYR A 88 -15.74 11.15 16.36
CA TYR A 88 -14.88 12.26 15.96
C TYR A 88 -15.66 13.28 15.13
N PRO A 89 -15.45 14.58 15.33
CA PRO A 89 -16.06 15.61 14.47
C PRO A 89 -15.69 15.37 13.00
N PRO A 90 -16.53 15.77 12.03
CA PRO A 90 -16.14 15.73 10.62
C PRO A 90 -14.78 16.40 10.40
N PHE A 91 -13.97 15.82 9.54
CA PHE A 91 -12.67 16.36 9.18
C PHE A 91 -12.66 16.72 7.70
N SER A 92 -12.26 17.94 7.38
CA SER A 92 -12.09 18.40 6.01
C SER A 92 -10.60 18.61 5.75
N PRO A 93 -10.02 17.90 4.78
CA PRO A 93 -8.65 18.12 4.34
C PRO A 93 -8.46 19.55 3.82
N VAL A 94 -7.23 20.04 3.92
CA VAL A 94 -6.85 21.30 3.26
C VAL A 94 -6.66 21.02 1.77
N GLU A 95 -7.32 21.79 0.93
CA GLU A 95 -7.08 21.76 -0.52
C GLU A 95 -5.82 22.57 -0.83
N ARG A 96 -4.93 21.95 -1.60
CA ARG A 96 -3.72 22.63 -2.03
C ARG A 96 -4.01 23.49 -3.27
N GLU A 97 -3.73 24.77 -3.18
CA GLU A 97 -3.85 25.69 -4.33
C GLU A 97 -2.72 25.39 -5.34
N LEU A 98 -3.09 24.82 -6.48
CA LEU A 98 -2.22 24.59 -7.62
C LEU A 98 -2.83 25.24 -8.87
N PRO A 99 -2.01 25.62 -9.88
CA PRO A 99 -2.52 26.11 -11.15
C PRO A 99 -3.48 25.11 -11.79
N LYS A 100 -4.56 25.60 -12.37
CA LYS A 100 -5.61 24.76 -13.00
C LYS A 100 -5.37 24.54 -14.50
N GLU A 101 -4.41 25.23 -15.09
CA GLU A 101 -4.01 25.07 -16.47
C GLU A 101 -2.78 24.17 -16.59
N PRO A 102 -2.67 23.31 -17.62
CA PRO A 102 -1.60 22.32 -17.74
C PRO A 102 -0.18 22.92 -17.68
N GLU A 103 0.10 23.96 -18.44
CA GLU A 103 1.48 24.49 -18.50
C GLU A 103 1.96 25.08 -17.17
N PRO A 104 1.22 25.98 -16.48
CA PRO A 104 1.60 26.45 -15.15
C PRO A 104 1.64 25.34 -14.10
N PHE A 105 0.76 24.35 -14.21
CA PHE A 105 0.73 23.21 -13.30
C PHE A 105 2.04 22.39 -13.39
N PHE A 106 2.41 21.94 -14.58
CA PHE A 106 3.65 21.20 -14.80
C PHE A 106 4.89 22.06 -14.54
N GLU A 107 4.82 23.38 -14.78
CA GLU A 107 5.89 24.29 -14.42
C GLU A 107 6.10 24.37 -12.91
N SER A 108 5.04 24.38 -12.11
CA SER A 108 5.14 24.39 -10.65
C SER A 108 5.89 23.17 -10.13
N ILE A 109 5.65 21.98 -10.73
CA ILE A 109 6.34 20.74 -10.39
C ILE A 109 7.82 20.76 -10.81
N ARG A 110 8.13 21.38 -11.96
CA ARG A 110 9.53 21.56 -12.41
C ARG A 110 10.34 22.46 -11.47
N ASN A 111 9.69 23.45 -10.90
CA ASN A 111 10.34 24.43 -10.04
C ASN A 111 10.52 23.93 -8.61
N ARG A 112 9.62 23.05 -8.15
CA ARG A 112 9.66 22.51 -6.79
C ARG A 112 8.84 21.23 -6.68
N ASP A 113 9.38 20.22 -6.01
CA ASP A 113 8.66 19.02 -5.60
C ASP A 113 7.44 19.38 -4.74
N ILE A 114 6.37 18.60 -4.91
CA ILE A 114 5.14 18.76 -4.15
C ILE A 114 5.03 17.56 -3.21
N LEU A 115 5.26 17.78 -1.92
CA LEU A 115 5.02 16.80 -0.88
C LEU A 115 3.61 16.98 -0.32
N LEU A 116 2.84 15.91 -0.26
CA LEU A 116 1.48 15.85 0.27
C LEU A 116 1.44 14.97 1.50
N HIS A 117 0.66 15.37 2.52
CA HIS A 117 0.43 14.59 3.72
C HIS A 117 -1.06 14.32 3.92
N HIS A 118 -1.53 13.17 3.47
CA HIS A 118 -2.91 12.74 3.64
C HIS A 118 -3.15 12.21 5.07
N PRO A 119 -4.36 12.37 5.64
CA PRO A 119 -5.54 13.05 5.10
C PRO A 119 -5.57 14.55 5.37
N TYR A 120 -4.50 15.14 5.91
CA TYR A 120 -4.46 16.56 6.27
C TYR A 120 -4.53 17.45 5.04
N GLU A 121 -3.82 17.05 3.97
CA GLU A 121 -3.99 17.61 2.63
C GLU A 121 -4.84 16.65 1.78
N SER A 122 -5.70 17.22 0.95
CA SER A 122 -6.64 16.47 0.12
C SER A 122 -5.95 15.56 -0.90
N PHE A 123 -6.50 14.38 -1.11
CA PHE A 123 -6.09 13.48 -2.19
C PHE A 123 -6.51 13.99 -3.59
N SER A 124 -7.40 14.99 -3.65
CA SER A 124 -7.80 15.65 -4.89
C SER A 124 -6.61 16.10 -5.73
N THR A 125 -5.54 16.60 -5.09
CA THR A 125 -4.30 17.01 -5.78
C THR A 125 -3.69 15.88 -6.63
N VAL A 126 -3.73 14.63 -6.16
CA VAL A 126 -3.25 13.47 -6.92
C VAL A 126 -4.19 13.15 -8.08
N ILE A 127 -5.50 13.24 -7.84
CA ILE A 127 -6.51 13.05 -8.89
C ILE A 127 -6.38 14.14 -9.97
N ASP A 128 -6.20 15.39 -9.57
CA ASP A 128 -6.03 16.51 -10.47
C ASP A 128 -4.73 16.37 -11.30
N PHE A 129 -3.66 15.80 -10.73
CA PHE A 129 -2.45 15.49 -11.46
C PHE A 129 -2.71 14.51 -12.62
N ILE A 130 -3.54 13.48 -12.40
CA ILE A 130 -3.90 12.51 -13.44
C ILE A 130 -4.84 13.14 -14.46
N ARG A 131 -5.87 13.89 -14.01
CA ARG A 131 -6.80 14.58 -14.89
C ARG A 131 -6.09 15.61 -15.77
N MET A 132 -5.20 16.40 -15.17
CA MET A 132 -4.38 17.37 -15.89
C MET A 132 -3.54 16.69 -16.97
N ALA A 133 -3.00 15.50 -16.66
CA ALA A 133 -2.29 14.69 -17.64
C ALA A 133 -3.21 14.13 -18.74
N ALA A 134 -4.43 13.76 -18.41
CA ALA A 134 -5.42 13.30 -19.39
C ALA A 134 -5.83 14.43 -20.36
N ASP A 135 -5.97 15.65 -19.86
CA ASP A 135 -6.42 16.81 -20.65
C ASP A 135 -5.30 17.46 -21.48
N ASP A 136 -4.03 17.36 -21.04
CA ASP A 136 -2.91 18.04 -21.71
C ASP A 136 -2.47 17.30 -22.99
N PRO A 137 -2.61 17.90 -24.19
CA PRO A 137 -2.20 17.26 -25.44
C PRO A 137 -0.67 17.02 -25.54
N LYS A 138 0.14 17.64 -24.67
CA LYS A 138 1.59 17.42 -24.61
C LYS A 138 1.96 16.17 -23.83
N VAL A 139 1.06 15.61 -23.02
CA VAL A 139 1.27 14.33 -22.35
C VAL A 139 1.06 13.21 -23.36
N LEU A 140 2.07 12.37 -23.51
CA LEU A 140 2.11 11.28 -24.49
C LEU A 140 1.77 9.92 -23.86
N ALA A 141 2.28 9.68 -22.65
CA ALA A 141 2.11 8.39 -21.98
C ALA A 141 1.89 8.56 -20.48
N ILE A 142 1.12 7.62 -19.92
CA ILE A 142 0.84 7.49 -18.49
C ILE A 142 1.08 6.03 -18.10
N LYS A 143 1.88 5.80 -17.04
CA LYS A 143 2.05 4.48 -16.44
C LYS A 143 1.69 4.55 -14.97
N GLN A 144 0.87 3.60 -14.50
CA GLN A 144 0.40 3.60 -13.10
C GLN A 144 0.28 2.20 -12.52
N THR A 145 0.60 2.06 -11.22
CA THR A 145 0.32 0.85 -10.45
C THR A 145 -1.00 1.01 -9.71
N ILE A 146 -1.81 -0.04 -9.69
CA ILE A 146 -3.09 -0.11 -8.96
C ILE A 146 -3.07 -1.32 -8.04
N TYR A 147 -3.33 -1.08 -6.75
CA TYR A 147 -3.45 -2.14 -5.74
C TYR A 147 -4.89 -2.27 -5.21
N ARG A 148 -5.56 -1.15 -4.95
CA ARG A 148 -6.94 -1.06 -4.48
C ARG A 148 -7.60 0.15 -5.10
N THR A 149 -8.58 -0.08 -5.95
CA THR A 149 -9.34 1.00 -6.60
C THR A 149 -10.57 1.40 -5.79
N GLY A 150 -11.25 0.42 -5.17
CA GLY A 150 -12.62 0.58 -4.69
C GLY A 150 -13.64 0.62 -5.84
N ASP A 151 -14.92 0.57 -5.50
CA ASP A 151 -16.00 0.46 -6.49
C ASP A 151 -16.17 1.74 -7.33
N ASP A 152 -15.90 2.93 -6.75
CA ASP A 152 -15.98 4.23 -7.44
C ASP A 152 -14.59 4.88 -7.50
N SER A 153 -13.82 4.50 -8.52
CA SER A 153 -12.44 4.96 -8.67
C SER A 153 -12.30 6.13 -9.64
N GLN A 154 -12.21 7.35 -9.09
CA GLN A 154 -11.91 8.55 -9.89
C GLN A 154 -10.54 8.46 -10.59
N VAL A 155 -9.61 7.70 -10.04
CA VAL A 155 -8.30 7.45 -10.65
C VAL A 155 -8.44 6.56 -11.87
N ALA A 156 -9.18 5.45 -11.77
CA ALA A 156 -9.44 4.56 -12.91
C ALA A 156 -10.16 5.29 -14.05
N GLN A 157 -11.18 6.08 -13.70
CA GLN A 157 -11.91 6.87 -14.70
C GLN A 157 -10.98 7.87 -15.42
N ALA A 158 -10.11 8.59 -14.68
CA ALA A 158 -9.19 9.54 -15.29
C ALA A 158 -8.16 8.87 -16.22
N LEU A 159 -7.78 7.62 -15.97
CA LEU A 159 -6.92 6.84 -16.86
C LEU A 159 -7.66 6.40 -18.14
N ILE A 160 -8.93 5.99 -18.00
CA ILE A 160 -9.81 5.68 -19.13
C ILE A 160 -9.96 6.93 -20.01
N ASP A 161 -10.31 8.06 -19.41
CA ASP A 161 -10.43 9.34 -20.12
C ASP A 161 -9.14 9.72 -20.87
N ALA A 162 -7.99 9.42 -20.30
CA ALA A 162 -6.70 9.66 -20.95
C ALA A 162 -6.49 8.77 -22.19
N ALA A 163 -6.84 7.48 -22.09
CA ALA A 163 -6.73 6.54 -23.22
C ALA A 163 -7.68 6.93 -24.36
N GLU A 164 -8.93 7.26 -24.03
CA GLU A 164 -9.93 7.75 -25.02
C GLU A 164 -9.48 9.03 -25.75
N ARG A 165 -8.64 9.87 -25.09
CA ARG A 165 -8.01 11.03 -25.72
C ARG A 165 -6.71 10.71 -26.47
N GLY A 166 -6.45 9.42 -26.70
CA GLY A 166 -5.34 8.95 -27.54
C GLY A 166 -3.97 8.92 -26.85
N LYS A 167 -3.91 8.92 -25.52
CA LYS A 167 -2.65 8.76 -24.79
C LYS A 167 -2.30 7.28 -24.64
N GLU A 168 -1.01 6.96 -24.66
CA GLU A 168 -0.52 5.64 -24.31
C GLU A 168 -0.65 5.42 -22.79
N VAL A 169 -1.57 4.56 -22.38
CA VAL A 169 -1.80 4.28 -20.96
C VAL A 169 -1.45 2.84 -20.65
N THR A 170 -0.57 2.64 -19.67
CA THR A 170 -0.21 1.32 -19.13
C THR A 170 -0.55 1.26 -17.64
N VAL A 171 -1.31 0.26 -17.23
CA VAL A 171 -1.72 0.05 -15.85
C VAL A 171 -1.30 -1.32 -15.37
N LEU A 172 -0.61 -1.36 -14.22
CA LEU A 172 -0.27 -2.62 -13.56
C LEU A 172 -1.23 -2.84 -12.40
N VAL A 173 -2.04 -3.88 -12.50
CA VAL A 173 -3.08 -4.20 -11.52
C VAL A 173 -2.66 -5.37 -10.65
N GLU A 174 -2.70 -5.20 -9.32
CA GLU A 174 -2.56 -6.30 -8.37
C GLU A 174 -3.93 -6.97 -8.15
N LEU A 175 -4.13 -8.12 -8.78
CA LEU A 175 -5.41 -8.85 -8.70
C LEU A 175 -5.65 -9.50 -7.32
N LYS A 176 -4.57 -9.84 -6.58
CA LYS A 176 -4.67 -10.49 -5.26
C LYS A 176 -4.72 -9.48 -4.10
N ALA A 177 -5.32 -8.31 -4.32
CA ALA A 177 -5.56 -7.32 -3.29
C ALA A 177 -6.73 -7.79 -2.40
N ARG A 178 -6.40 -8.37 -1.25
CA ARG A 178 -7.38 -9.02 -0.35
C ARG A 178 -8.59 -8.12 -0.06
N GLY A 179 -9.79 -8.57 -0.46
CA GLY A 179 -11.07 -7.89 -0.28
C GLY A 179 -11.46 -6.90 -1.38
N ASP A 180 -10.60 -6.65 -2.36
CA ASP A 180 -10.85 -5.78 -3.52
C ASP A 180 -10.69 -6.54 -4.86
N GLU A 181 -10.56 -7.87 -4.82
CA GLU A 181 -10.29 -8.69 -6.00
C GLU A 181 -11.33 -8.49 -7.08
N ALA A 182 -12.62 -8.56 -6.73
CA ALA A 182 -13.72 -8.40 -7.70
C ALA A 182 -13.72 -7.00 -8.33
N ALA A 183 -13.59 -5.94 -7.53
CA ALA A 183 -13.54 -4.57 -8.03
C ALA A 183 -12.32 -4.33 -8.93
N ASN A 184 -11.15 -4.89 -8.57
CA ASN A 184 -9.95 -4.77 -9.38
C ASN A 184 -10.09 -5.49 -10.73
N ILE A 185 -10.78 -6.64 -10.77
CA ILE A 185 -11.07 -7.36 -12.01
C ILE A 185 -12.01 -6.55 -12.92
N GLU A 186 -13.09 -5.99 -12.38
CA GLU A 186 -14.04 -5.17 -13.15
C GLU A 186 -13.35 -3.94 -13.76
N TRP A 187 -12.55 -3.22 -12.95
CA TRP A 187 -11.81 -2.08 -13.46
C TRP A 187 -10.77 -2.47 -14.50
N ALA A 188 -10.07 -3.58 -14.31
CA ALA A 188 -9.09 -4.07 -15.27
C ALA A 188 -9.71 -4.34 -16.63
N LYS A 189 -10.88 -5.04 -16.67
CA LYS A 189 -11.65 -5.30 -17.90
C LYS A 189 -12.09 -3.98 -18.57
N SER A 190 -12.66 -3.06 -17.80
CA SER A 190 -13.10 -1.76 -18.33
C SER A 190 -11.94 -0.94 -18.90
N MET A 191 -10.77 -1.02 -18.30
CA MET A 191 -9.56 -0.37 -18.82
C MET A 191 -9.10 -1.00 -20.13
N GLU A 192 -9.07 -2.34 -20.25
CA GLU A 192 -8.73 -3.04 -21.50
C GLU A 192 -9.71 -2.69 -22.64
N GLU A 193 -11.01 -2.67 -22.37
CA GLU A 193 -12.04 -2.26 -23.32
C GLU A 193 -11.83 -0.82 -23.81
N SER A 194 -11.25 0.04 -23.00
CA SER A 194 -10.90 1.42 -23.35
C SER A 194 -9.53 1.57 -24.04
N GLY A 195 -8.86 0.47 -24.36
CA GLY A 195 -7.58 0.44 -25.05
C GLY A 195 -6.35 0.69 -24.16
N ILE A 196 -6.50 0.59 -22.84
CA ILE A 196 -5.39 0.65 -21.89
C ILE A 196 -4.64 -0.69 -21.93
N HIS A 197 -3.30 -0.62 -21.94
CA HIS A 197 -2.46 -1.79 -21.73
C HIS A 197 -2.45 -2.19 -20.26
N VAL A 198 -3.18 -3.24 -19.90
CA VAL A 198 -3.25 -3.75 -18.53
C VAL A 198 -2.26 -4.90 -18.35
N VAL A 199 -1.47 -4.83 -17.27
CA VAL A 199 -0.52 -5.87 -16.85
C VAL A 199 -0.99 -6.44 -15.53
N TYR A 200 -1.18 -7.74 -15.47
CA TYR A 200 -1.70 -8.46 -14.30
C TYR A 200 -0.58 -9.06 -13.47
N GLY A 201 -0.20 -8.35 -12.41
CA GLY A 201 0.72 -8.87 -11.42
C GLY A 201 2.11 -9.24 -11.94
N ILE A 202 2.89 -9.85 -11.06
CA ILE A 202 4.17 -10.52 -11.39
C ILE A 202 4.14 -11.88 -10.70
N MET A 203 4.51 -12.92 -11.44
CA MET A 203 4.55 -14.28 -10.92
C MET A 203 5.41 -14.37 -9.64
N GLY A 204 4.84 -14.90 -8.56
CA GLY A 204 5.52 -15.08 -7.27
C GLY A 204 5.75 -13.81 -6.44
N LEU A 205 5.35 -12.63 -6.93
CA LEU A 205 5.47 -11.36 -6.22
C LEU A 205 4.12 -10.63 -6.15
N LYS A 206 3.99 -9.70 -5.20
CA LYS A 206 2.88 -8.75 -5.16
C LYS A 206 3.34 -7.36 -5.56
N ILE A 207 2.59 -6.70 -6.43
CA ILE A 207 2.83 -5.29 -6.75
C ILE A 207 2.24 -4.44 -5.63
N HIS A 208 3.11 -3.90 -4.79
CA HIS A 208 2.67 -3.07 -3.66
C HIS A 208 3.20 -1.63 -3.71
N CYS A 209 4.04 -1.27 -4.68
CA CYS A 209 4.47 0.11 -4.90
C CYS A 209 3.27 0.96 -5.37
N LYS A 210 3.30 2.25 -5.04
CA LYS A 210 2.31 3.24 -5.46
C LYS A 210 3.03 4.28 -6.29
N LEU A 211 3.03 4.03 -7.60
CA LEU A 211 3.77 4.81 -8.58
C LEU A 211 2.84 5.24 -9.72
N LEU A 212 2.99 6.47 -10.12
CA LEU A 212 2.45 7.04 -11.35
C LEU A 212 3.59 7.74 -12.07
N MET A 213 3.70 7.56 -13.37
CA MET A 213 4.66 8.25 -14.24
C MET A 213 3.95 8.81 -15.46
N LEU A 214 4.28 10.04 -15.80
CA LEU A 214 3.84 10.74 -17.00
C LEU A 214 5.04 11.04 -17.88
N VAL A 215 4.86 10.93 -19.18
CA VAL A 215 5.82 11.40 -20.19
C VAL A 215 5.17 12.55 -20.96
N ARG A 216 5.75 13.73 -20.85
CA ARG A 216 5.25 14.98 -21.47
C ARG A 216 6.28 15.57 -22.40
N ARG A 217 5.84 16.13 -23.52
CA ARG A 217 6.67 16.91 -24.43
C ARG A 217 6.74 18.35 -23.97
N ASP A 218 7.83 18.71 -23.28
CA ASP A 218 8.11 20.07 -22.84
C ASP A 218 9.00 20.77 -23.86
N LYS A 219 8.43 21.74 -24.56
CA LYS A 219 9.11 22.47 -25.64
C LYS A 219 9.72 21.52 -26.67
N ASP A 220 11.03 21.30 -26.62
CA ASP A 220 11.83 20.51 -27.56
C ASP A 220 12.31 19.15 -27.02
N ARG A 221 11.96 18.82 -25.77
CA ARG A 221 12.39 17.57 -25.12
C ARG A 221 11.26 16.84 -24.42
N LEU A 222 11.45 15.54 -24.24
CA LEU A 222 10.59 14.73 -23.38
C LEU A 222 11.02 14.90 -21.91
N ARG A 223 10.04 15.10 -21.05
CA ARG A 223 10.23 15.17 -19.60
C ARG A 223 9.31 14.15 -18.91
N ARG A 224 9.82 13.59 -17.84
CA ARG A 224 9.06 12.70 -16.98
C ARG A 224 8.62 13.45 -15.74
N TYR A 225 7.42 13.11 -15.27
CA TYR A 225 6.87 13.53 -13.99
C TYR A 225 6.41 12.28 -13.27
N ALA A 226 6.63 12.20 -11.98
CA ALA A 226 6.24 11.03 -11.20
C ALA A 226 5.50 11.43 -9.94
N HIS A 227 4.58 10.56 -9.51
CA HIS A 227 4.07 10.54 -8.15
C HIS A 227 4.48 9.23 -7.49
N LEU A 228 5.06 9.33 -6.29
CA LEU A 228 5.41 8.22 -5.43
C LEU A 228 4.62 8.35 -4.13
N GLY A 229 3.89 7.31 -3.73
CA GLY A 229 3.06 7.37 -2.54
C GLY A 229 3.30 6.22 -1.58
N THR A 230 3.06 6.45 -0.29
CA THR A 230 2.95 5.39 0.72
C THR A 230 1.54 4.79 0.77
N GLY A 231 0.52 5.55 0.31
CA GLY A 231 -0.90 5.21 0.27
C GLY A 231 -1.36 4.71 -1.09
N ASN A 232 -2.43 3.91 -1.09
CA ASN A 232 -3.05 3.44 -2.32
C ASN A 232 -3.74 4.59 -3.08
N TYR A 233 -3.92 4.44 -4.39
CA TYR A 233 -4.70 5.36 -5.21
C TYR A 233 -6.21 5.15 -5.01
N ASN A 234 -6.67 5.38 -3.79
CA ASN A 234 -8.06 5.20 -3.39
C ASN A 234 -8.50 6.40 -2.55
N HIS A 235 -9.38 7.24 -3.10
CA HIS A 235 -9.83 8.49 -2.49
C HIS A 235 -10.60 8.27 -1.18
N THR A 236 -11.26 7.12 -1.02
CA THR A 236 -11.99 6.79 0.21
C THR A 236 -11.03 6.49 1.35
N THR A 237 -10.04 5.62 1.14
CA THR A 237 -9.07 5.29 2.19
C THR A 237 -8.12 6.45 2.49
N ALA A 238 -7.82 7.31 1.51
CA ALA A 238 -7.02 8.52 1.70
C ALA A 238 -7.64 9.54 2.69
N ARG A 239 -8.92 9.40 3.04
CA ARG A 239 -9.59 10.22 4.07
C ARG A 239 -9.36 9.73 5.50
N PHE A 240 -8.88 8.51 5.66
CA PHE A 240 -8.73 7.85 6.97
C PHE A 240 -7.30 7.37 7.24
N TYR A 241 -6.45 7.26 6.23
CA TYR A 241 -5.08 6.79 6.34
C TYR A 241 -4.12 7.97 6.32
N THR A 242 -3.14 7.96 7.23
CA THR A 242 -2.03 8.92 7.14
C THR A 242 -1.02 8.39 6.13
N ASP A 243 -0.86 9.11 5.04
CA ASP A 243 0.06 8.75 3.97
C ASP A 243 0.82 9.96 3.45
N LEU A 244 1.95 9.69 2.80
CA LEU A 244 2.72 10.71 2.09
C LEU A 244 2.65 10.45 0.59
N GLY A 245 2.60 11.53 -0.18
CA GLY A 245 2.71 11.51 -1.63
C GLY A 245 3.72 12.56 -2.10
N LEU A 246 4.63 12.17 -2.97
CA LEU A 246 5.60 13.07 -3.59
C LEU A 246 5.31 13.17 -5.09
N ILE A 247 5.04 14.39 -5.58
CA ILE A 247 5.00 14.67 -7.01
C ILE A 247 6.30 15.39 -7.37
N THR A 248 7.03 14.86 -8.34
CA THR A 248 8.36 15.36 -8.71
C THR A 248 8.60 15.31 -10.21
N ALA A 249 9.47 16.20 -10.70
CA ALA A 249 10.07 16.17 -12.04
C ALA A 249 11.60 15.96 -11.98
N GLU A 250 12.14 15.58 -10.79
CA GLU A 250 13.56 15.35 -10.61
C GLU A 250 14.06 14.24 -11.55
N PRO A 251 15.02 14.53 -12.46
CA PRO A 251 15.45 13.58 -13.48
C PRO A 251 15.98 12.25 -12.91
N ALA A 252 16.75 12.29 -11.82
CA ALA A 252 17.31 11.11 -11.20
C ALA A 252 16.21 10.17 -10.67
N ILE A 253 15.22 10.71 -9.96
CA ILE A 253 14.09 9.93 -9.41
C ILE A 253 13.21 9.42 -10.55
N THR A 254 12.83 10.28 -11.50
CA THR A 254 11.91 9.89 -12.58
C THR A 254 12.51 8.90 -13.57
N ALA A 255 13.85 8.90 -13.74
CA ALA A 255 14.55 7.86 -14.50
C ALA A 255 14.41 6.51 -13.80
N GLU A 256 14.67 6.44 -12.50
CA GLU A 256 14.54 5.19 -11.74
C GLU A 256 13.10 4.69 -11.61
N VAL A 257 12.10 5.59 -11.52
CA VAL A 257 10.69 5.20 -11.62
C VAL A 257 10.39 4.54 -12.97
N THR A 258 11.01 5.04 -14.06
CA THR A 258 10.90 4.38 -15.37
C THR A 258 11.47 2.96 -15.34
N GLU A 259 12.64 2.79 -14.72
CA GLU A 259 13.25 1.46 -14.59
C GLU A 259 12.42 0.51 -13.73
N VAL A 260 11.75 1.02 -12.68
CA VAL A 260 10.77 0.21 -11.93
C VAL A 260 9.63 -0.25 -12.84
N PHE A 261 9.06 0.61 -13.67
CA PHE A 261 8.03 0.21 -14.62
C PHE A 261 8.55 -0.79 -15.66
N ASN A 262 9.79 -0.62 -16.16
CA ASN A 262 10.43 -1.58 -17.06
C ASN A 262 10.65 -2.95 -16.40
N LEU A 263 11.07 -2.96 -15.12
CA LEU A 263 11.21 -4.18 -14.32
C LEU A 263 9.86 -4.91 -14.17
N LEU A 264 8.78 -4.14 -13.96
CA LEU A 264 7.43 -4.67 -13.75
C LEU A 264 6.80 -5.21 -15.05
N THR A 265 7.15 -4.65 -16.22
CA THR A 265 6.54 -5.01 -17.52
C THR A 265 7.39 -5.93 -18.39
N ALA A 266 8.71 -5.83 -18.32
CA ALA A 266 9.62 -6.51 -19.24
C ALA A 266 10.50 -7.59 -18.59
N HIS A 267 10.33 -7.86 -17.28
CA HIS A 267 11.13 -8.85 -16.51
C HIS A 267 12.65 -8.64 -16.61
N ASN A 268 13.10 -7.41 -16.85
CA ASN A 268 14.51 -7.07 -16.90
C ASN A 268 15.09 -7.14 -15.47
N ARG A 269 16.11 -7.97 -15.22
CA ARG A 269 16.49 -8.44 -13.88
C ARG A 269 17.64 -7.69 -13.22
N GLU A 270 18.37 -6.86 -13.95
CA GLU A 270 19.57 -6.19 -13.43
C GLU A 270 19.45 -4.68 -13.57
N THR A 271 18.83 -4.03 -12.61
CA THR A 271 18.82 -2.57 -12.50
C THR A 271 19.40 -2.19 -11.16
N ASN A 272 20.44 -1.36 -11.17
CA ASN A 272 20.96 -0.72 -9.98
C ASN A 272 20.18 0.59 -9.74
N PHE A 273 19.64 0.75 -8.55
CA PHE A 273 18.94 1.93 -8.11
C PHE A 273 19.82 2.73 -7.14
N GLU A 274 19.97 4.03 -7.36
CA GLU A 274 20.75 4.95 -6.48
C GLU A 274 19.83 5.77 -5.58
N GLN A 275 18.69 6.21 -6.13
CA GLN A 275 17.71 7.03 -5.41
C GLN A 275 16.61 6.19 -4.75
N LEU A 276 16.20 5.10 -5.37
CA LEU A 276 15.14 4.23 -4.88
C LEU A 276 15.69 2.96 -4.25
N LEU A 277 15.05 2.51 -3.18
CA LEU A 277 15.24 1.17 -2.63
C LEU A 277 14.07 0.28 -3.06
N VAL A 278 14.32 -0.64 -3.97
CA VAL A 278 13.28 -1.49 -4.58
C VAL A 278 13.33 -2.91 -4.00
N ALA A 279 12.18 -3.38 -3.47
CA ALA A 279 12.04 -4.76 -3.03
C ALA A 279 11.65 -5.66 -4.22
N PRO A 280 12.13 -6.94 -4.24
CA PRO A 280 13.03 -7.57 -3.27
C PRO A 280 14.52 -7.28 -3.50
N ALA A 281 14.90 -6.69 -4.64
CA ALA A 281 16.28 -6.65 -5.12
C ALA A 281 17.24 -5.86 -4.21
N GLY A 282 16.84 -4.67 -3.70
CA GLY A 282 17.74 -3.76 -3.01
C GLY A 282 17.28 -3.25 -1.65
N LEU A 283 15.98 -3.31 -1.33
CA LEU A 283 15.43 -2.66 -0.14
C LEU A 283 16.05 -3.18 1.16
N MET A 284 16.11 -4.51 1.35
CA MET A 284 16.64 -5.10 2.58
C MET A 284 18.10 -4.72 2.78
N ARG A 285 18.93 -4.89 1.75
CA ARG A 285 20.35 -4.54 1.80
C ARG A 285 20.54 -3.06 2.11
N GLY A 286 19.86 -2.19 1.38
CA GLY A 286 19.96 -0.75 1.57
C GLY A 286 19.52 -0.29 2.98
N MET A 287 18.56 -0.97 3.60
CA MET A 287 18.19 -0.70 4.99
C MET A 287 19.24 -1.18 5.97
N LEU A 288 19.80 -2.38 5.79
CA LEU A 288 20.88 -2.91 6.63
C LEU A 288 22.13 -2.04 6.54
N ASP A 289 22.52 -1.60 5.36
CA ASP A 289 23.68 -0.72 5.13
C ASP A 289 23.51 0.63 5.87
N ARG A 290 22.30 1.19 5.87
CA ARG A 290 22.00 2.44 6.61
C ARG A 290 22.03 2.26 8.11
N ILE A 291 21.49 1.15 8.62
CA ILE A 291 21.56 0.83 10.07
C ILE A 291 23.02 0.62 10.50
N GLU A 292 23.83 -0.09 9.72
CA GLU A 292 25.25 -0.29 10.04
C GLU A 292 26.02 1.02 9.99
N ARG A 293 25.76 1.89 9.03
CA ARG A 293 26.36 3.22 8.96
C ARG A 293 26.09 4.07 10.20
N GLU A 294 24.86 4.05 10.73
CA GLU A 294 24.59 4.71 12.03
C GLU A 294 25.37 4.08 13.17
N SER A 295 25.53 2.76 13.18
CA SER A 295 26.35 2.07 14.17
C SER A 295 27.82 2.49 14.09
N GLU A 296 28.36 2.67 12.90
CA GLU A 296 29.73 3.19 12.68
C GLU A 296 29.88 4.64 13.15
N HIS A 297 28.87 5.49 12.90
CA HIS A 297 28.85 6.86 13.41
C HIS A 297 28.89 6.87 14.96
N ALA A 298 28.02 6.08 15.59
CA ALA A 298 27.98 6.01 17.06
C ALA A 298 29.32 5.52 17.66
N ARG A 299 29.92 4.46 17.11
CA ARG A 299 31.24 3.96 17.56
C ARG A 299 32.33 5.00 17.39
N ALA A 300 32.24 5.88 16.41
CA ALA A 300 33.17 6.96 16.15
C ALA A 300 32.86 8.24 16.97
N GLY A 301 31.88 8.20 17.87
CA GLY A 301 31.48 9.36 18.68
C GLY A 301 30.78 10.48 17.90
N ARG A 302 30.28 10.18 16.70
CA ARG A 302 29.48 11.11 15.88
C ARG A 302 27.99 10.97 16.18
N PRO A 303 27.16 12.00 15.91
CA PRO A 303 25.71 11.89 16.02
C PRO A 303 25.18 10.69 15.23
N ALA A 304 24.34 9.88 15.88
CA ALA A 304 23.75 8.69 15.26
C ALA A 304 22.35 8.45 15.81
N ALA A 305 21.36 8.44 14.93
CA ALA A 305 19.98 8.23 15.32
C ALA A 305 19.17 7.60 14.19
N ILE A 306 18.21 6.77 14.56
CA ILE A 306 17.25 6.16 13.64
C ILE A 306 15.84 6.48 14.14
N ILE A 307 14.99 7.05 13.26
CA ILE A 307 13.55 7.14 13.50
C ILE A 307 12.87 6.37 12.37
N ALA A 308 12.08 5.36 12.72
CA ALA A 308 11.44 4.52 11.72
C ALA A 308 9.96 4.30 12.03
N LYS A 309 9.09 4.76 11.11
CA LYS A 309 7.64 4.54 11.16
C LYS A 309 7.25 3.47 10.14
N MET A 310 6.53 2.45 10.58
CA MET A 310 6.17 1.30 9.76
C MET A 310 4.88 0.61 10.22
N ASN A 311 4.32 -0.24 9.36
CA ASN A 311 3.12 -1.01 9.71
C ASN A 311 3.41 -2.19 10.64
N GLY A 312 4.56 -2.82 10.50
CA GLY A 312 4.98 -3.96 11.31
C GLY A 312 6.49 -4.16 11.23
N LEU A 313 7.06 -4.75 12.26
CA LEU A 313 8.49 -5.08 12.36
C LEU A 313 8.63 -6.55 12.75
N MET A 314 8.89 -7.41 11.76
CA MET A 314 8.96 -8.86 11.94
C MET A 314 10.23 -9.48 11.37
N ASP A 315 10.94 -8.80 10.47
CA ASP A 315 12.11 -9.34 9.81
C ASP A 315 13.28 -9.56 10.79
N PRO A 316 13.78 -10.82 10.92
CA PRO A 316 14.82 -11.13 11.90
C PRO A 316 16.16 -10.45 11.62
N ALA A 317 16.49 -10.21 10.34
CA ALA A 317 17.77 -9.57 9.98
C ALA A 317 17.79 -8.09 10.37
N ILE A 318 16.68 -7.40 10.08
CA ILE A 318 16.49 -5.99 10.48
C ILE A 318 16.45 -5.86 12.01
N ILE A 319 15.71 -6.73 12.72
CA ILE A 319 15.65 -6.69 14.19
C ILE A 319 17.03 -6.90 14.81
N LYS A 320 17.80 -7.88 14.31
CA LYS A 320 19.17 -8.11 14.78
C LYS A 320 20.10 -6.91 14.50
N ALA A 321 19.94 -6.26 13.35
CA ALA A 321 20.71 -5.08 13.00
C ALA A 321 20.40 -3.90 13.95
N LEU A 322 19.11 -3.67 14.26
CA LEU A 322 18.69 -2.65 15.22
C LEU A 322 19.21 -2.92 16.64
N TYR A 323 19.25 -4.18 17.08
CA TYR A 323 19.88 -4.53 18.38
C TYR A 323 21.36 -4.19 18.38
N ARG A 324 22.11 -4.55 17.32
CA ARG A 324 23.53 -4.19 17.22
C ARG A 324 23.75 -2.68 17.19
N ALA A 325 22.88 -1.95 16.50
CA ALA A 325 22.95 -0.49 16.48
C ALA A 325 22.71 0.13 17.86
N SER A 326 21.72 -0.38 18.61
CA SER A 326 21.49 0.03 19.99
C SER A 326 22.70 -0.24 20.89
N GLN A 327 23.31 -1.42 20.77
CA GLN A 327 24.54 -1.77 21.51
C GLN A 327 25.74 -0.88 21.12
N ALA A 328 25.76 -0.35 19.91
CA ALA A 328 26.77 0.62 19.46
C ALA A 328 26.51 2.04 19.97
N GLY A 329 25.35 2.31 20.60
CA GLY A 329 24.98 3.62 21.14
C GLY A 329 24.07 4.46 20.25
N VAL A 330 23.50 3.88 19.18
CA VAL A 330 22.53 4.58 18.31
C VAL A 330 21.20 4.77 19.06
N GLU A 331 20.69 6.01 19.09
CA GLU A 331 19.34 6.32 19.57
C GLU A 331 18.30 5.90 18.53
N ILE A 332 17.33 5.06 18.93
CA ILE A 332 16.38 4.45 18.00
C ILE A 332 14.94 4.65 18.48
N ASP A 333 14.14 5.34 17.68
CA ASP A 333 12.71 5.50 17.88
C ASP A 333 11.94 4.76 16.79
N LEU A 334 11.12 3.79 17.20
CA LEU A 334 10.31 2.96 16.29
C LEU A 334 8.83 3.27 16.51
N ILE A 335 8.14 3.69 15.47
CA ILE A 335 6.69 3.92 15.47
C ILE A 335 6.05 2.76 14.70
N VAL A 336 5.57 1.75 15.41
CA VAL A 336 5.06 0.50 14.83
C VAL A 336 3.56 0.40 15.08
N ARG A 337 2.76 0.39 14.01
CA ARG A 337 1.31 0.34 14.11
C ARG A 337 0.77 -1.03 14.54
N GLY A 338 1.33 -2.09 14.02
CA GLY A 338 0.84 -3.46 14.18
C GLY A 338 1.83 -4.36 14.89
N ILE A 339 2.09 -5.54 14.32
CA ILE A 339 2.96 -6.55 14.89
C ILE A 339 4.38 -6.01 15.03
N CYS A 340 4.95 -6.12 16.24
CA CYS A 340 6.34 -5.81 16.54
C CYS A 340 6.97 -7.01 17.25
N CYS A 341 7.91 -7.68 16.57
CA CYS A 341 8.67 -8.81 17.14
C CYS A 341 9.98 -8.36 17.82
N LEU A 342 10.31 -7.05 17.77
CA LEU A 342 11.42 -6.48 18.49
C LEU A 342 11.02 -6.20 19.95
N ARG A 343 11.92 -6.51 20.89
CA ARG A 343 11.75 -6.22 22.31
C ARG A 343 12.65 -5.07 22.72
N ALA A 344 12.04 -3.94 23.06
CA ALA A 344 12.75 -2.73 23.47
C ALA A 344 13.13 -2.74 24.97
N GLY A 345 14.11 -1.92 25.36
CA GLY A 345 14.47 -1.67 26.75
C GLY A 345 15.16 -2.85 27.47
N LEU A 346 15.69 -3.83 26.75
CA LEU A 346 16.45 -4.92 27.35
C LEU A 346 17.87 -4.44 27.71
N PRO A 347 18.33 -4.68 28.97
CA PRO A 347 19.69 -4.34 29.39
C PRO A 347 20.76 -4.93 28.46
N ASN A 348 21.73 -4.11 28.07
CA ASN A 348 22.86 -4.46 27.18
C ASN A 348 22.47 -4.93 25.75
N ILE A 349 21.20 -4.82 25.36
CA ILE A 349 20.71 -5.26 24.04
C ILE A 349 19.97 -4.14 23.31
N SER A 350 18.93 -3.59 23.93
CA SER A 350 18.03 -2.63 23.30
C SER A 350 17.67 -1.44 24.20
N GLU A 351 18.58 -1.03 25.05
CA GLU A 351 18.40 0.09 26.00
C GLU A 351 18.11 1.41 25.28
N ASN A 352 18.70 1.60 24.10
CA ASN A 352 18.55 2.81 23.31
C ASN A 352 17.38 2.70 22.29
N ILE A 353 16.56 1.65 22.38
CA ILE A 353 15.39 1.48 21.50
C ILE A 353 14.11 1.81 22.27
N ARG A 354 13.33 2.74 21.72
CA ARG A 354 11.96 3.04 22.15
C ARG A 354 10.99 2.61 21.08
N VAL A 355 9.88 2.01 21.48
CA VAL A 355 8.81 1.57 20.56
C VAL A 355 7.51 2.25 20.94
N TYR A 356 6.90 2.90 19.97
CA TYR A 356 5.61 3.60 20.11
C TYR A 356 4.58 3.00 19.17
N SER A 357 3.32 3.07 19.57
CA SER A 357 2.17 2.80 18.70
C SER A 357 1.20 3.97 18.81
N ILE A 358 0.75 4.48 17.67
CA ILE A 358 -0.19 5.59 17.60
C ILE A 358 -1.56 5.03 17.24
N ILE A 359 -2.53 5.22 18.14
CA ILE A 359 -3.93 4.86 17.96
C ILE A 359 -4.75 6.13 18.08
N GLY A 360 -5.58 6.42 17.10
CA GLY A 360 -6.40 7.63 17.12
C GLY A 360 -7.42 7.65 16.00
N ARG A 361 -7.75 8.85 15.56
CA ARG A 361 -8.75 9.09 14.51
C ARG A 361 -8.39 8.45 13.18
N PHE A 362 -7.11 8.48 12.80
CA PHE A 362 -6.63 8.02 11.52
C PHE A 362 -5.80 6.74 11.68
N LEU A 363 -5.77 5.93 10.62
CA LEU A 363 -4.90 4.78 10.55
C LEU A 363 -3.49 5.24 10.16
N GLU A 364 -2.52 5.01 11.04
CA GLU A 364 -1.11 5.29 10.75
C GLU A 364 -0.57 4.32 9.72
N HIS A 365 -0.41 4.78 8.47
CA HIS A 365 -0.11 3.92 7.33
C HIS A 365 1.20 4.25 6.62
N SER A 366 1.66 5.49 6.67
CA SER A 366 2.92 5.89 6.04
C SER A 366 4.12 5.12 6.58
N ARG A 367 5.11 4.85 5.70
CA ARG A 367 6.41 4.32 6.07
C ARG A 367 7.42 5.44 5.86
N VAL A 368 8.11 5.81 6.94
CA VAL A 368 9.09 6.89 6.94
C VAL A 368 10.31 6.44 7.73
N PHE A 369 11.48 6.61 7.16
CA PHE A 369 12.74 6.22 7.77
C PHE A 369 13.70 7.40 7.75
N TYR A 370 14.23 7.73 8.91
CA TYR A 370 15.24 8.76 9.10
C TYR A 370 16.50 8.13 9.68
N PHE A 371 17.63 8.52 9.13
CA PHE A 371 18.97 8.17 9.57
C PHE A 371 19.76 9.48 9.68
N ALA A 372 20.42 9.72 10.83
CA ALA A 372 21.10 10.98 11.09
C ALA A 372 22.29 11.21 10.16
N ASN A 373 23.04 10.14 9.86
CA ASN A 373 24.16 10.15 8.92
C ASN A 373 25.36 11.03 9.37
N GLY A 374 25.61 11.13 10.66
CA GLY A 374 26.77 11.79 11.25
C GLY A 374 26.57 13.26 11.57
#